data_d15c86ddc3244e909482fcdb24c6751f
#
_entry.id   d15c86ddc3244e909482fcdb24c6751f
#
_cell.length_a   1.000
_cell.length_b   1.000
_cell.length_c   1.000
_cell.angle_alpha   90.00
_cell.angle_beta   90.00
_cell.angle_gamma   90.00
#
_symmetry.space_group_name_H-M   'P 1'
#
loop_
_entity.id
_entity.type
_entity.pdbx_description
1 polymer ?
#
loop_
_entity_poly.entity_id
_entity_poly.type
_entity_poly.pdbx_seq_one_letter_code
_entity_poly.pdbx_strand_id
1 'polypeptide(L)'
;MPVVVIGRFKADVAMFLGVVQTRAADFEAVAAEAKTQGALHHRFVAGPGEVLIIDEWESAEAFESFFSSQPVIPQIMAESGVEGPPEFSFYSPLASPDVF
;
A
#
# COMPACT_ATOMS: atom_id res chain seq x y z
N MET A 1 14.40 10.94 6.70
CA MET A 1 14.68 9.52 7.03
C MET A 1 13.61 8.65 6.39
N PRO A 2 13.99 7.60 5.63
CA PRO A 2 13.00 6.67 5.10
C PRO A 2 12.22 5.97 6.20
N VAL A 3 11.01 5.62 5.89
CA VAL A 3 10.11 4.88 6.80
C VAL A 3 9.56 3.69 6.05
N VAL A 4 9.46 2.55 6.72
CA VAL A 4 8.77 1.37 6.21
C VAL A 4 7.33 1.44 6.68
N VAL A 5 6.39 1.34 5.74
CA VAL A 5 4.96 1.38 6.05
C VAL A 5 4.38 -0.01 5.78
N ILE A 6 3.74 -0.57 6.78
CA ILE A 6 3.00 -1.82 6.63
C ILE A 6 1.52 -1.50 6.82
N GLY A 7 0.75 -1.68 5.74
CA GLY A 7 -0.71 -1.49 5.77
C GLY A 7 -1.39 -2.84 5.72
N ARG A 8 -2.39 -3.05 6.57
CA ARG A 8 -3.13 -4.32 6.64
C ARG A 8 -4.60 -4.06 6.34
N PHE A 9 -5.12 -4.85 5.40
CA PHE A 9 -6.53 -4.79 4.98
C PHE A 9 -7.15 -6.17 5.13
N LYS A 10 -8.27 -6.27 5.83
CA LYS A 10 -9.08 -7.50 5.84
C LYS A 10 -9.86 -7.55 4.53
N ALA A 11 -9.56 -8.52 3.69
CA ALA A 11 -10.15 -8.62 2.36
C ALA A 11 -10.14 -10.06 1.86
N ASP A 12 -11.02 -10.34 0.91
CA ASP A 12 -10.96 -11.57 0.15
C ASP A 12 -9.86 -11.42 -0.90
N VAL A 13 -8.83 -12.26 -0.81
CA VAL A 13 -7.66 -12.16 -1.69
C VAL A 13 -8.03 -12.34 -3.15
N ALA A 14 -8.94 -13.27 -3.44
CA ALA A 14 -9.38 -13.52 -4.83
C ALA A 14 -10.12 -12.31 -5.40
N MET A 15 -10.98 -11.66 -4.61
CA MET A 15 -11.64 -10.42 -5.02
C MET A 15 -10.62 -9.32 -5.28
N PHE A 16 -9.64 -9.16 -4.39
CA PHE A 16 -8.60 -8.16 -4.55
C PHE A 16 -7.84 -8.36 -5.86
N LEU A 17 -7.43 -9.61 -6.14
CA LEU A 17 -6.72 -9.93 -7.38
C LEU A 17 -7.57 -9.64 -8.61
N GLY A 18 -8.88 -9.89 -8.55
CA GLY A 18 -9.81 -9.53 -9.61
C GLY A 18 -9.84 -8.03 -9.87
N VAL A 19 -9.84 -7.23 -8.81
CA VAL A 19 -9.81 -5.77 -8.92
C VAL A 19 -8.48 -5.29 -9.50
N VAL A 20 -7.36 -5.90 -9.09
CA VAL A 20 -6.05 -5.61 -9.67
C VAL A 20 -6.08 -5.80 -11.19
N GLN A 21 -6.72 -6.87 -11.67
CA GLN A 21 -6.81 -7.13 -13.11
C GLN A 21 -7.72 -6.13 -13.83
N THR A 22 -8.91 -5.87 -13.26
CA THR A 22 -9.88 -4.98 -13.91
C THR A 22 -9.50 -3.51 -13.83
N ARG A 23 -8.71 -3.13 -12.83
CA ARG A 23 -8.24 -1.75 -12.62
C ARG A 23 -6.72 -1.62 -12.75
N ALA A 24 -6.09 -2.46 -13.58
CA ALA A 24 -4.64 -2.44 -13.73
C ALA A 24 -4.10 -1.05 -14.06
N ALA A 25 -4.77 -0.31 -14.95
CA ALA A 25 -4.36 1.04 -15.30
C ALA A 25 -4.41 2.01 -14.11
N ASP A 26 -5.41 1.86 -13.23
CA ASP A 26 -5.51 2.68 -12.02
C ASP A 26 -4.36 2.37 -11.06
N PHE A 27 -4.04 1.09 -10.87
CA PHE A 27 -2.91 0.69 -10.02
C PHE A 27 -1.60 1.26 -10.54
N GLU A 28 -1.38 1.18 -11.86
CA GLU A 28 -0.18 1.74 -12.47
C GLU A 28 -0.10 3.26 -12.30
N ALA A 29 -1.23 3.97 -12.48
CA ALA A 29 -1.30 5.41 -12.34
C ALA A 29 -1.03 5.84 -10.89
N VAL A 30 -1.60 5.14 -9.91
CA VAL A 30 -1.38 5.42 -8.49
C VAL A 30 0.10 5.20 -8.15
N ALA A 31 0.69 4.12 -8.63
CA ALA A 31 2.11 3.84 -8.39
C ALA A 31 3.02 4.91 -8.99
N ALA A 32 2.73 5.36 -10.21
CA ALA A 32 3.50 6.42 -10.86
C ALA A 32 3.43 7.72 -10.06
N GLU A 33 2.23 8.09 -9.59
CA GLU A 33 2.03 9.27 -8.74
C GLU A 33 2.78 9.14 -7.42
N ALA A 34 2.70 7.96 -6.79
CA ALA A 34 3.38 7.70 -5.51
C ALA A 34 4.88 7.94 -5.63
N LYS A 35 5.50 7.52 -6.72
CA LYS A 35 6.94 7.74 -6.95
C LYS A 35 7.30 9.22 -6.97
N THR A 36 6.42 10.08 -7.48
CA THR A 36 6.65 11.53 -7.49
C THR A 36 6.44 12.16 -6.13
N GLN A 37 5.74 11.48 -5.22
CA GLN A 37 5.35 11.99 -3.90
C GLN A 37 6.23 11.45 -2.77
N GLY A 38 7.24 10.65 -3.08
CA GLY A 38 8.20 10.17 -2.09
C GLY A 38 8.19 8.67 -1.83
N ALA A 39 7.47 7.88 -2.61
CA ALA A 39 7.52 6.43 -2.50
C ALA A 39 8.83 5.89 -3.06
N LEU A 40 9.50 5.03 -2.30
CA LEU A 40 10.77 4.43 -2.68
C LEU A 40 10.60 2.98 -3.12
N HIS A 41 9.73 2.23 -2.43
CA HIS A 41 9.41 0.83 -2.72
C HIS A 41 7.97 0.56 -2.39
N HIS A 42 7.36 -0.36 -3.13
CA HIS A 42 5.96 -0.76 -2.93
C HIS A 42 5.74 -2.17 -3.41
N ARG A 43 4.98 -2.96 -2.62
CA ARG A 43 4.43 -4.24 -3.06
C ARG A 43 3.22 -4.60 -2.22
N PHE A 44 2.36 -5.42 -2.82
CA PHE A 44 1.31 -6.10 -2.08
C PHE A 44 1.77 -7.52 -1.76
N VAL A 45 1.38 -8.01 -0.59
CA VAL A 45 1.51 -9.42 -0.21
C VAL A 45 0.18 -9.87 0.38
N ALA A 46 -0.04 -11.17 0.41
CA ALA A 46 -1.31 -11.71 0.92
C ALA A 46 -1.07 -12.85 1.90
N GLY A 47 -1.91 -12.90 2.91
CA GLY A 47 -2.05 -14.02 3.82
C GLY A 47 -3.50 -14.47 3.83
N PRO A 48 -3.88 -15.45 4.70
CA PRO A 48 -5.27 -15.90 4.77
C PRO A 48 -6.21 -14.75 5.19
N GLY A 49 -7.12 -14.36 4.30
CA GLY A 49 -8.14 -13.35 4.58
C GLY A 49 -7.61 -11.93 4.71
N GLU A 50 -6.38 -11.66 4.26
CA GLU A 50 -5.81 -10.31 4.36
C GLU A 50 -4.85 -10.00 3.23
N VAL A 51 -4.75 -8.72 2.92
CA VAL A 51 -3.77 -8.16 1.98
C VAL A 51 -2.96 -7.12 2.72
N LEU A 52 -1.64 -7.14 2.54
CA LEU A 52 -0.75 -6.15 3.13
C LEU A 52 -0.09 -5.32 2.04
N ILE A 53 0.12 -4.04 2.36
CA ILE A 53 1.03 -3.18 1.62
C ILE A 53 2.34 -3.17 2.39
N ILE A 54 3.44 -3.43 1.69
CA ILE A 54 4.79 -3.30 2.25
C ILE A 54 5.48 -2.21 1.45
N ASP A 55 5.56 -1.03 2.05
CA ASP A 55 6.09 0.17 1.37
C ASP A 55 7.31 0.71 2.09
N GLU A 56 8.12 1.44 1.32
CA GLU A 56 9.11 2.34 1.89
C GLU A 56 8.88 3.73 1.29
N TRP A 57 8.86 4.75 2.16
CA TRP A 57 8.61 6.14 1.80
C TRP A 57 9.66 7.04 2.41
N GLU A 58 9.86 8.23 1.84
CA GLU A 58 10.80 9.22 2.37
C GLU A 58 10.41 9.68 3.77
N SER A 59 9.11 9.71 4.08
CA SER A 59 8.60 10.08 5.41
C SER A 59 7.19 9.54 5.61
N ALA A 60 6.77 9.44 6.87
CA ALA A 60 5.40 9.06 7.21
C ALA A 60 4.39 10.09 6.68
N GLU A 61 4.74 11.37 6.78
CA GLU A 61 3.87 12.47 6.31
C GLU A 61 3.64 12.38 4.81
N ALA A 62 4.67 12.03 4.03
CA ALA A 62 4.53 11.87 2.59
C ALA A 62 3.54 10.76 2.25
N PHE A 63 3.62 9.62 2.95
CA PHE A 63 2.68 8.53 2.76
C PHE A 63 1.26 8.94 3.14
N GLU A 64 1.08 9.54 4.30
CA GLU A 64 -0.26 9.91 4.79
C GLU A 64 -0.92 10.93 3.87
N SER A 65 -0.17 11.93 3.43
CA SER A 65 -0.65 12.94 2.50
C SER A 65 -1.06 12.32 1.17
N PHE A 66 -0.23 11.41 0.65
CA PHE A 66 -0.53 10.73 -0.61
C PHE A 66 -1.77 9.85 -0.48
N PHE A 67 -1.80 8.98 0.54
CA PHE A 67 -2.89 8.02 0.71
C PHE A 67 -4.25 8.71 0.85
N SER A 68 -4.30 9.80 1.61
CA SER A 68 -5.55 10.53 1.84
C SER A 68 -6.01 11.35 0.64
N SER A 69 -5.14 11.59 -0.34
CA SER A 69 -5.45 12.43 -1.50
C SER A 69 -5.84 11.64 -2.76
N GLN A 70 -5.80 10.30 -2.72
CA GLN A 70 -6.06 9.46 -3.90
C GLN A 70 -7.52 9.03 -3.94
N PRO A 71 -8.35 9.60 -4.84
CA PRO A 71 -9.78 9.29 -4.86
C PRO A 71 -10.10 7.86 -5.31
N VAL A 72 -9.20 7.21 -6.05
CA VAL A 72 -9.44 5.86 -6.55
C VAL A 72 -9.23 4.80 -5.47
N ILE A 73 -8.43 5.09 -4.43
CA ILE A 73 -8.12 4.11 -3.39
C ILE A 73 -9.37 3.64 -2.63
N PRO A 74 -10.26 4.54 -2.15
CA PRO A 74 -11.49 4.07 -1.51
C PRO A 74 -12.36 3.22 -2.43
N GLN A 75 -12.38 3.50 -3.73
CA GLN A 75 -13.13 2.71 -4.70
C GLN A 75 -12.55 1.31 -4.84
N ILE A 76 -11.23 1.20 -4.93
CA ILE A 76 -10.53 -0.09 -4.99
C ILE A 76 -10.82 -0.90 -3.75
N MET A 77 -10.76 -0.28 -2.57
CA MET A 77 -11.02 -0.94 -1.30
C MET A 77 -12.45 -1.47 -1.22
N ALA A 78 -13.42 -0.66 -1.65
CA ALA A 78 -14.83 -1.07 -1.65
C ALA A 78 -15.06 -2.26 -2.59
N GLU A 79 -14.49 -2.23 -3.79
CA GLU A 79 -14.63 -3.30 -4.77
C GLU A 79 -13.91 -4.58 -4.34
N SER A 80 -12.88 -4.45 -3.54
CA SER A 80 -12.11 -5.59 -3.02
C SER A 80 -12.74 -6.23 -1.79
N GLY A 81 -13.88 -5.72 -1.32
CA GLY A 81 -14.54 -6.25 -0.14
C GLY A 81 -13.77 -6.03 1.14
N VAL A 82 -13.03 -4.91 1.23
CA VAL A 82 -12.28 -4.59 2.44
C VAL A 82 -13.25 -4.32 3.60
N GLU A 83 -13.04 -5.01 4.70
CA GLU A 83 -13.86 -4.88 5.90
C GLU A 83 -13.18 -3.99 6.94
N GLY A 84 -13.84 -2.90 7.31
CA GLY A 84 -13.33 -1.97 8.30
C GLY A 84 -12.19 -1.10 7.77
N PRO A 85 -11.67 -0.21 8.62
CA PRO A 85 -10.57 0.66 8.22
C PRO A 85 -9.26 -0.11 8.12
N PRO A 86 -8.36 0.28 7.20
CA PRO A 86 -7.03 -0.32 7.15
C PRO A 86 -6.20 0.05 8.38
N GLU A 87 -5.30 -0.83 8.77
CA GLU A 87 -4.36 -0.58 9.85
C GLU A 87 -2.98 -0.29 9.27
N PHE A 88 -2.38 0.84 9.64
CA PHE A 88 -1.05 1.20 9.19
C PHE A 88 -0.08 1.22 10.36
N SER A 89 1.12 0.68 10.12
CA SER A 89 2.22 0.72 11.09
C SER A 89 3.45 1.29 10.41
N PHE A 90 4.21 2.09 11.13
CA PHE A 90 5.36 2.79 10.60
C PHE A 90 6.61 2.34 11.36
N TYR A 91 7.67 2.00 10.63
CA TYR A 91 8.90 1.47 11.21
C TYR A 91 10.10 2.17 10.60
N SER A 92 11.14 2.34 11.41
CA SER A 92 12.42 2.87 10.92
C SER A 92 13.33 1.72 10.53
N PRO A 93 13.89 1.73 9.31
CA PRO A 93 14.87 0.71 8.92
C PRO A 93 16.08 0.74 9.85
N LEU A 94 16.60 -0.42 10.16
CA LEU A 94 17.84 -0.55 10.95
C LEU A 94 18.99 -0.90 10.01
N ALA A 95 20.13 -0.23 10.23
CA ALA A 95 21.36 -0.58 9.54
C ALA A 95 22.00 -1.76 10.26
N SER A 96 22.28 -2.83 9.53
CA SER A 96 22.99 -4.00 10.07
C SER A 96 23.80 -4.64 8.94
N PRO A 97 24.90 -5.35 9.26
CA PRO A 97 25.78 -5.88 8.23
C PRO A 97 25.19 -7.04 7.42
N ASP A 98 24.05 -7.55 7.84
CA ASP A 98 23.37 -8.68 7.17
C ASP A 98 22.25 -8.24 6.22
N VAL A 99 22.12 -6.95 5.95
CA VAL A 99 21.13 -6.44 4.97
C VAL A 99 21.50 -6.87 3.56
N PHE A 100 20.51 -7.41 2.83
CA PHE A 100 20.70 -7.75 1.41
C PHE A 100 19.42 -7.58 0.61
#